data_66b42dac41ac141f22735c09448a325f
#
_entry.id   66b42dac41ac141f22735c09448a325f
#
_cell.length_a   1.000
_cell.length_b   1.000
_cell.length_c   1.000
_cell.angle_alpha   90.00
_cell.angle_beta   90.00
_cell.angle_gamma   90.00
#
_symmetry.space_group_name_H-M   'P 1'
#
loop_
_entity.id
_entity.type
_entity.pdbx_description
1 polymer ?
#
loop_
_entity_poly.entity_id
_entity_poly.type
_entity_poly.pdbx_seq_one_letter_code
_entity_poly.pdbx_strand_id
1 'polypeptide(L)'
;MGEAHAERRDRLRERCSAAGLDAALVTRPANVRWLTGSDTATALLLTRDGAEAAAVGPAGAPESDGGCTAVPVPAGTDPAVLLAAHCRGRTLGVEEHHLTVARHRAVAAAAPAVQRLRDLGHAVEQLRTVKDEGEISCLRVAGEIADQALGELLESILVGRTERHLAMELERRMIDHGADSAAFPTRVGAGDHSGRADHSSGDRRVEDGDFLTVALGACYRGYRASATRTFVVGLSPADWQSELHRQVFAAQRAAREALAVGGGYDEADRAAQRVLEAAGQGAPAEAAAAAGEGVGAGVGLEIGEEPHLGPLELGKLDNRVPVTVGVGVCIPGRGGVRIEDTLVVRPSEDGGPELLTITTKELLAL
;
A
#
# COMPACT_ATOMS: atom_id res chain seq x y z
N MET A 1 -11.93 -4.40 19.04
CA MET A 1 -12.03 -4.00 17.60
C MET A 1 -13.25 -3.11 17.31
N GLY A 2 -14.44 -3.40 17.83
CA GLY A 2 -15.63 -2.58 17.58
C GLY A 2 -15.55 -1.11 18.02
N GLU A 3 -14.92 -0.82 19.16
CA GLU A 3 -14.71 0.56 19.64
C GLU A 3 -13.82 1.40 18.70
N ALA A 4 -12.77 0.80 18.12
CA ALA A 4 -11.88 1.51 17.20
C ALA A 4 -12.62 1.95 15.91
N HIS A 5 -13.50 1.10 15.37
CA HIS A 5 -14.28 1.46 14.17
C HIS A 5 -15.32 2.54 14.47
N ALA A 6 -15.95 2.54 15.65
CA ALA A 6 -16.84 3.59 16.08
C ALA A 6 -16.11 4.94 16.21
N GLU A 7 -14.93 4.96 16.85
CA GLU A 7 -14.09 6.16 16.94
C GLU A 7 -13.68 6.70 15.58
N ARG A 8 -13.34 5.82 14.61
CA ARG A 8 -12.99 6.21 13.24
C ARG A 8 -14.18 6.88 12.52
N ARG A 9 -15.39 6.36 12.71
CA ARG A 9 -16.62 6.96 12.17
C ARG A 9 -16.93 8.31 12.82
N ASP A 10 -16.70 8.45 14.12
CA ASP A 10 -16.86 9.73 14.81
C ASP A 10 -15.92 10.79 14.28
N ARG A 11 -14.65 10.46 14.10
CA ARG A 11 -13.65 11.37 13.47
C ARG A 11 -14.06 11.78 12.06
N LEU A 12 -14.59 10.85 11.24
CA LEU A 12 -15.10 11.21 9.92
C LEU A 12 -16.32 12.14 10.02
N ARG A 13 -17.21 11.89 10.96
CA ARG A 13 -18.40 12.73 11.21
C ARG A 13 -18.01 14.15 11.63
N GLU A 14 -16.99 14.31 12.47
CA GLU A 14 -16.42 15.60 12.83
C GLU A 14 -15.89 16.37 11.62
N ARG A 15 -15.11 15.69 10.75
CA ARG A 15 -14.61 16.29 9.50
C ARG A 15 -15.74 16.71 8.56
N CYS A 16 -16.75 15.85 8.39
CA CYS A 16 -17.93 16.17 7.59
C CYS A 16 -18.65 17.40 8.14
N SER A 17 -18.84 17.46 9.46
CA SER A 17 -19.48 18.60 10.13
C SER A 17 -18.70 19.90 9.90
N ALA A 18 -17.37 19.87 10.05
CA ALA A 18 -16.50 21.02 9.80
C ALA A 18 -16.55 21.47 8.33
N ALA A 19 -16.71 20.54 7.39
CA ALA A 19 -16.88 20.82 5.95
C ALA A 19 -18.32 21.26 5.57
N GLY A 20 -19.26 21.29 6.53
CA GLY A 20 -20.68 21.64 6.27
C GLY A 20 -21.45 20.55 5.51
N LEU A 21 -21.06 19.29 5.69
CA LEU A 21 -21.77 18.13 5.16
C LEU A 21 -22.73 17.61 6.21
N ASP A 22 -23.95 17.20 5.78
CA ASP A 22 -24.96 16.60 6.65
C ASP A 22 -24.80 15.07 6.72
N ALA A 23 -24.20 14.49 5.68
CA ALA A 23 -23.94 13.05 5.61
C ALA A 23 -22.73 12.75 4.72
N ALA A 24 -22.15 11.56 4.90
CA ALA A 24 -21.11 10.99 4.05
C ALA A 24 -21.53 9.63 3.53
N LEU A 25 -21.37 9.40 2.24
CA LEU A 25 -21.55 8.10 1.58
C LEU A 25 -20.17 7.60 1.13
N VAL A 26 -19.67 6.58 1.83
CA VAL A 26 -18.37 5.96 1.58
C VAL A 26 -18.60 4.69 0.77
N THR A 27 -17.82 4.52 -0.30
CA THR A 27 -17.98 3.43 -1.28
C THR A 27 -16.70 2.75 -1.68
N ARG A 28 -15.53 3.35 -1.40
CA ARG A 28 -14.24 2.72 -1.64
C ARG A 28 -14.06 1.55 -0.68
N PRO A 29 -13.80 0.32 -1.19
CA PRO A 29 -13.79 -0.89 -0.35
C PRO A 29 -12.88 -0.79 0.87
N ALA A 30 -11.65 -0.27 0.70
CA ALA A 30 -10.71 -0.09 1.81
C ALA A 30 -11.24 0.90 2.87
N ASN A 31 -11.91 1.97 2.46
CA ASN A 31 -12.49 2.95 3.35
C ASN A 31 -13.71 2.39 4.11
N VAL A 32 -14.58 1.65 3.40
CA VAL A 32 -15.71 0.95 4.03
C VAL A 32 -15.21 -0.06 5.07
N ARG A 33 -14.24 -0.91 4.69
CA ARG A 33 -13.63 -1.88 5.61
C ARG A 33 -13.03 -1.20 6.83
N TRP A 34 -12.27 -0.11 6.67
CA TRP A 34 -11.62 0.61 7.76
C TRP A 34 -12.61 1.22 8.75
N LEU A 35 -13.77 1.69 8.26
CA LEU A 35 -14.82 2.29 9.06
C LEU A 35 -15.76 1.27 9.72
N THR A 36 -15.92 0.08 9.13
CA THR A 36 -16.90 -0.94 9.60
C THR A 36 -16.26 -2.18 10.21
N GLY A 37 -15.00 -2.49 9.90
CA GLY A 37 -14.37 -3.76 10.22
C GLY A 37 -14.92 -4.95 9.43
N SER A 38 -15.84 -4.73 8.50
CA SER A 38 -16.55 -5.77 7.77
C SER A 38 -15.92 -6.04 6.41
N ASP A 39 -15.75 -7.31 6.07
CA ASP A 39 -15.32 -7.76 4.73
C ASP A 39 -16.49 -7.86 3.74
N THR A 40 -17.73 -7.79 4.23
CA THR A 40 -18.94 -7.96 3.43
C THR A 40 -19.69 -6.65 3.17
N ALA A 41 -19.38 -5.58 3.91
CA ALA A 41 -19.94 -4.26 3.68
C ALA A 41 -19.36 -3.65 2.38
N THR A 42 -20.24 -3.12 1.54
CA THR A 42 -19.91 -2.60 0.20
C THR A 42 -20.15 -1.09 0.05
N ALA A 43 -20.86 -0.49 0.98
CA ALA A 43 -21.02 0.95 1.13
C ALA A 43 -21.41 1.29 2.57
N LEU A 44 -21.15 2.53 2.99
CA LEU A 44 -21.49 3.04 4.32
C LEU A 44 -22.07 4.44 4.20
N LEU A 45 -23.24 4.67 4.81
CA LEU A 45 -23.81 5.99 4.99
C LEU A 45 -23.69 6.40 6.46
N LEU A 46 -23.03 7.51 6.69
CA LEU A 46 -22.90 8.17 8.00
C LEU A 46 -23.68 9.47 7.97
N THR A 47 -24.53 9.72 8.94
CA THR A 47 -25.24 10.99 9.06
C THR A 47 -24.74 11.80 10.25
N ARG A 48 -24.94 13.11 10.19
CA ARG A 48 -24.53 14.04 11.23
C ARG A 48 -25.22 13.81 12.57
N ASP A 49 -26.47 13.32 12.55
CA ASP A 49 -27.29 13.01 13.73
C ASP A 49 -26.96 11.65 14.37
N GLY A 50 -25.94 10.96 13.86
CA GLY A 50 -25.42 9.72 14.42
C GLY A 50 -26.00 8.46 13.81
N ALA A 51 -26.88 8.53 12.80
CA ALA A 51 -27.35 7.33 12.11
C ALA A 51 -26.25 6.75 11.22
N GLU A 52 -26.12 5.42 11.22
CA GLU A 52 -25.11 4.67 10.51
C GLU A 52 -25.75 3.48 9.81
N ALA A 53 -25.58 3.38 8.50
CA ALA A 53 -26.11 2.30 7.70
C ALA A 53 -25.04 1.71 6.78
N ALA A 54 -24.77 0.40 6.92
CA ALA A 54 -23.85 -0.33 6.06
C ALA A 54 -24.62 -1.24 5.10
N ALA A 55 -24.36 -1.10 3.82
CA ALA A 55 -24.92 -1.96 2.79
C ALA A 55 -24.14 -3.29 2.77
N VAL A 56 -24.85 -4.40 2.93
CA VAL A 56 -24.27 -5.74 3.01
C VAL A 56 -24.88 -6.67 1.96
N GLY A 57 -24.07 -7.59 1.42
CA GLY A 57 -24.54 -8.55 0.44
C GLY A 57 -25.58 -9.53 1.00
N PRO A 58 -26.32 -10.28 0.15
CA PRO A 58 -27.44 -11.13 0.55
C PRO A 58 -27.02 -12.35 1.39
N ALA A 59 -25.75 -12.68 1.46
CA ALA A 59 -25.23 -13.87 2.14
C ALA A 59 -24.90 -13.67 3.62
N GLY A 60 -25.04 -12.48 4.17
CA GLY A 60 -24.74 -12.24 5.58
C GLY A 60 -25.23 -10.89 6.05
N ALA A 61 -26.15 -10.88 7.04
CA ALA A 61 -26.10 -9.79 8.00
C ALA A 61 -24.78 -9.98 8.74
N PRO A 62 -23.80 -9.07 8.65
CA PRO A 62 -22.67 -9.16 9.55
C PRO A 62 -23.26 -9.06 10.95
N GLU A 63 -22.79 -9.88 11.85
CA GLU A 63 -22.77 -9.49 13.23
C GLU A 63 -22.13 -8.11 13.21
N SER A 64 -22.94 -7.07 13.48
CA SER A 64 -22.51 -5.67 13.38
C SER A 64 -21.44 -5.44 14.44
N ASP A 65 -20.21 -5.77 14.10
CA ASP A 65 -19.05 -5.46 14.91
C ASP A 65 -18.83 -3.96 14.79
N GLY A 66 -19.57 -3.17 15.54
CA GLY A 66 -19.38 -1.74 15.58
C GLY A 66 -20.63 -0.85 15.52
N GLY A 67 -21.86 -1.38 15.62
CA GLY A 67 -23.05 -0.54 15.82
C GLY A 67 -23.74 0.02 14.57
N CYS A 68 -23.24 -0.27 13.35
CA CYS A 68 -23.92 0.14 12.11
C CYS A 68 -25.17 -0.70 11.85
N THR A 69 -26.25 -0.06 11.40
CA THR A 69 -27.44 -0.78 10.91
C THR A 69 -27.12 -1.47 9.59
N ALA A 70 -27.20 -2.80 9.56
CA ALA A 70 -27.03 -3.56 8.33
C ALA A 70 -28.24 -3.39 7.40
N VAL A 71 -27.98 -2.98 6.14
CA VAL A 71 -29.00 -2.84 5.09
C VAL A 71 -28.73 -3.89 4.02
N PRO A 72 -29.58 -4.94 3.89
CA PRO A 72 -29.41 -5.95 2.86
C PRO A 72 -29.55 -5.35 1.47
N VAL A 73 -28.62 -5.67 0.57
CA VAL A 73 -28.64 -5.21 -0.81
C VAL A 73 -29.34 -6.24 -1.68
N PRO A 74 -30.48 -5.92 -2.29
CA PRO A 74 -31.16 -6.81 -3.24
C PRO A 74 -30.28 -7.08 -4.47
N ALA A 75 -30.40 -8.27 -5.06
CA ALA A 75 -29.67 -8.62 -6.28
C ALA A 75 -29.94 -7.59 -7.40
N GLY A 76 -28.86 -7.15 -8.05
CA GLY A 76 -28.92 -6.16 -9.13
C GLY A 76 -29.08 -4.70 -8.67
N THR A 77 -29.08 -4.43 -7.36
CA THR A 77 -29.14 -3.07 -6.83
C THR A 77 -27.73 -2.56 -6.51
N ASP A 78 -27.43 -1.31 -6.87
CA ASP A 78 -26.17 -0.67 -6.45
C ASP A 78 -26.25 -0.27 -4.97
N PRO A 79 -25.31 -0.71 -4.13
CA PRO A 79 -25.29 -0.41 -2.69
C PRO A 79 -25.28 1.09 -2.36
N ALA A 80 -24.53 1.89 -3.13
CA ALA A 80 -24.45 3.32 -2.92
C ALA A 80 -25.76 4.03 -3.23
N VAL A 81 -26.43 3.62 -4.30
CA VAL A 81 -27.75 4.13 -4.70
C VAL A 81 -28.80 3.77 -3.65
N LEU A 82 -28.75 2.54 -3.14
CA LEU A 82 -29.65 2.09 -2.06
C LEU A 82 -29.49 2.94 -0.81
N LEU A 83 -28.28 3.14 -0.34
CA LEU A 83 -28.02 3.94 0.86
C LEU A 83 -28.30 5.43 0.65
N ALA A 84 -28.03 5.98 -0.52
CA ALA A 84 -28.34 7.37 -0.84
C ALA A 84 -29.84 7.68 -0.70
N ALA A 85 -30.73 6.73 -1.04
CA ALA A 85 -32.17 6.87 -0.86
C ALA A 85 -32.61 7.02 0.62
N HIS A 86 -31.75 6.57 1.56
CA HIS A 86 -31.99 6.72 3.01
C HIS A 86 -31.44 8.04 3.57
N CYS A 87 -30.67 8.80 2.77
CA CYS A 87 -30.11 10.07 3.23
C CYS A 87 -31.22 11.12 3.44
N ARG A 88 -31.26 11.72 4.63
CA ARG A 88 -32.20 12.80 4.99
C ARG A 88 -31.57 14.19 4.99
N GLY A 89 -30.23 14.25 4.87
CA GLY A 89 -29.48 15.50 4.84
C GLY A 89 -29.63 16.24 3.52
N ARG A 90 -29.37 17.55 3.54
CA ARG A 90 -29.38 18.38 2.32
C ARG A 90 -28.09 18.35 1.53
N THR A 91 -26.98 18.09 2.23
CA THR A 91 -25.64 18.05 1.64
C THR A 91 -25.02 16.68 1.91
N LEU A 92 -24.76 15.92 0.86
CA LEU A 92 -24.16 14.58 0.93
C LEU A 92 -22.75 14.61 0.36
N GLY A 93 -21.76 14.28 1.21
CA GLY A 93 -20.38 14.03 0.78
C GLY A 93 -20.25 12.68 0.11
N VAL A 94 -19.58 12.62 -1.03
CA VAL A 94 -19.31 11.39 -1.80
C VAL A 94 -17.85 11.35 -2.21
N GLU A 95 -17.29 10.17 -2.38
CA GLU A 95 -15.91 9.96 -2.86
C GLU A 95 -15.86 10.12 -4.38
N GLU A 96 -15.75 11.37 -4.89
CA GLU A 96 -15.78 11.65 -6.33
C GLU A 96 -14.62 10.98 -7.08
N HIS A 97 -13.46 10.84 -6.44
CA HIS A 97 -12.29 10.15 -6.99
C HIS A 97 -12.50 8.62 -7.17
N HIS A 98 -13.51 8.04 -6.53
CA HIS A 98 -13.85 6.61 -6.61
C HIS A 98 -15.13 6.35 -7.42
N LEU A 99 -16.07 7.27 -7.44
CA LEU A 99 -17.32 7.09 -8.14
C LEU A 99 -17.18 7.32 -9.65
N THR A 100 -17.71 6.40 -10.45
CA THR A 100 -17.89 6.68 -11.87
C THR A 100 -18.95 7.77 -12.07
N VAL A 101 -18.89 8.54 -13.17
CA VAL A 101 -19.88 9.56 -13.49
C VAL A 101 -21.31 8.98 -13.54
N ALA A 102 -21.47 7.75 -14.05
CA ALA A 102 -22.77 7.07 -14.10
C ALA A 102 -23.30 6.80 -12.68
N ARG A 103 -22.43 6.30 -11.79
CA ARG A 103 -22.78 6.00 -10.40
C ARG A 103 -23.09 7.26 -9.60
N HIS A 104 -22.32 8.33 -9.79
CA HIS A 104 -22.56 9.64 -9.18
C HIS A 104 -23.93 10.20 -9.57
N ARG A 105 -24.32 10.12 -10.86
CA ARG A 105 -25.65 10.54 -11.33
C ARG A 105 -26.78 9.69 -10.74
N ALA A 106 -26.57 8.38 -10.62
CA ALA A 106 -27.55 7.47 -10.02
C ALA A 106 -27.77 7.77 -8.53
N VAL A 107 -26.70 8.01 -7.78
CA VAL A 107 -26.74 8.45 -6.37
C VAL A 107 -27.52 9.77 -6.23
N ALA A 108 -27.23 10.77 -7.07
CA ALA A 108 -27.95 12.03 -7.07
C ALA A 108 -29.47 11.88 -7.32
N ALA A 109 -29.84 11.03 -8.26
CA ALA A 109 -31.24 10.76 -8.59
C ALA A 109 -31.98 9.98 -7.48
N ALA A 110 -31.28 9.12 -6.75
CA ALA A 110 -31.85 8.29 -5.69
C ALA A 110 -32.04 9.03 -4.35
N ALA A 111 -31.41 10.18 -4.17
CA ALA A 111 -31.39 10.93 -2.91
C ALA A 111 -32.27 12.21 -2.99
N PRO A 112 -33.60 12.13 -2.94
CA PRO A 112 -34.51 13.26 -3.20
C PRO A 112 -34.40 14.38 -2.16
N ALA A 113 -33.95 14.08 -0.94
CA ALA A 113 -33.74 15.09 0.11
C ALA A 113 -32.44 15.88 -0.09
N VAL A 114 -31.47 15.32 -0.85
CA VAL A 114 -30.16 15.91 -1.07
C VAL A 114 -30.26 17.01 -2.14
N GLN A 115 -29.90 18.22 -1.77
CA GLN A 115 -29.85 19.37 -2.67
C GLN A 115 -28.48 19.50 -3.36
N ARG A 116 -27.42 19.02 -2.70
CA ARG A 116 -26.05 19.11 -3.20
C ARG A 116 -25.26 17.83 -2.89
N LEU A 117 -24.68 17.24 -3.91
CA LEU A 117 -23.55 16.33 -3.75
C LEU A 117 -22.28 17.18 -3.70
N ARG A 118 -21.35 16.83 -2.82
CA ARG A 118 -20.06 17.48 -2.69
C ARG A 118 -18.98 16.40 -2.59
N ASP A 119 -17.82 16.71 -3.11
CA ASP A 119 -16.67 15.85 -2.92
C ASP A 119 -16.34 15.75 -1.42
N LEU A 120 -16.18 14.52 -0.94
CA LEU A 120 -15.67 14.21 0.39
C LEU A 120 -14.17 14.49 0.48
N GLY A 121 -13.52 14.69 -0.65
CA GLY A 121 -12.08 14.75 -0.77
C GLY A 121 -11.45 13.43 -0.31
N HIS A 122 -10.20 13.44 0.03
CA HIS A 122 -9.52 12.27 0.60
C HIS A 122 -9.68 12.20 2.14
N ALA A 123 -10.86 12.56 2.67
CA ALA A 123 -11.06 12.69 4.11
C ALA A 123 -10.86 11.37 4.87
N VAL A 124 -11.27 10.24 4.28
CA VAL A 124 -11.09 8.92 4.90
C VAL A 124 -9.64 8.46 4.76
N GLU A 125 -9.04 8.62 3.58
CA GLU A 125 -7.64 8.28 3.31
C GLU A 125 -6.70 9.03 4.23
N GLN A 126 -6.93 10.32 4.46
CA GLN A 126 -6.16 11.12 5.42
C GLN A 126 -6.31 10.64 6.87
N LEU A 127 -7.49 10.12 7.25
CA LEU A 127 -7.67 9.50 8.57
C LEU A 127 -6.95 8.16 8.67
N ARG A 128 -6.80 7.43 7.56
CA ARG A 128 -6.09 6.15 7.47
C ARG A 128 -4.57 6.30 7.48
N THR A 129 -4.03 7.51 7.29
CA THR A 129 -2.58 7.75 7.24
C THR A 129 -1.89 7.31 8.52
N VAL A 130 -2.39 7.72 9.68
CA VAL A 130 -1.87 7.32 11.00
C VAL A 130 -2.57 6.05 11.47
N LYS A 131 -1.82 4.96 11.63
CA LYS A 131 -2.35 3.65 12.03
C LYS A 131 -2.36 3.50 13.56
N ASP A 132 -3.34 2.76 14.06
CA ASP A 132 -3.31 2.29 15.45
C ASP A 132 -2.37 1.08 15.61
N GLU A 133 -2.08 0.68 16.84
CA GLU A 133 -1.15 -0.44 17.09
C GLU A 133 -1.74 -1.80 16.65
N GLY A 134 -3.06 -1.93 16.59
CA GLY A 134 -3.71 -3.13 16.03
C GLY A 134 -3.48 -3.26 14.53
N GLU A 135 -3.58 -2.15 13.79
CA GLU A 135 -3.27 -2.08 12.36
C GLU A 135 -1.79 -2.37 12.10
N ILE A 136 -0.89 -1.76 12.91
CA ILE A 136 0.56 -1.99 12.81
C ILE A 136 0.91 -3.45 13.12
N SER A 137 0.23 -4.07 14.07
CA SER A 137 0.41 -5.50 14.37
C SER A 137 0.06 -6.39 13.16
N CYS A 138 -1.01 -6.07 12.42
CA CYS A 138 -1.35 -6.79 11.20
C CYS A 138 -0.29 -6.58 10.10
N LEU A 139 0.25 -5.37 9.97
CA LEU A 139 1.34 -5.06 9.03
C LEU A 139 2.62 -5.83 9.38
N ARG A 140 2.97 -5.97 10.68
CA ARG A 140 4.12 -6.80 11.10
C ARG A 140 3.95 -8.25 10.68
N VAL A 141 2.80 -8.85 10.96
CA VAL A 141 2.54 -10.23 10.55
C VAL A 141 2.62 -10.38 9.02
N ALA A 142 2.08 -9.43 8.25
CA ALA A 142 2.20 -9.44 6.80
C ALA A 142 3.67 -9.37 6.34
N GLY A 143 4.50 -8.52 6.99
CA GLY A 143 5.94 -8.44 6.74
C GLY A 143 6.67 -9.74 7.06
N GLU A 144 6.40 -10.32 8.23
CA GLU A 144 6.96 -11.62 8.66
C GLU A 144 6.64 -12.75 7.69
N ILE A 145 5.41 -12.83 7.19
CA ILE A 145 4.98 -13.82 6.19
C ILE A 145 5.78 -13.65 4.89
N ALA A 146 5.93 -12.41 4.41
CA ALA A 146 6.70 -12.12 3.20
C ALA A 146 8.18 -12.49 3.36
N ASP A 147 8.78 -12.15 4.50
CA ASP A 147 10.18 -12.49 4.82
C ASP A 147 10.41 -14.00 4.92
N GLN A 148 9.51 -14.75 5.56
CA GLN A 148 9.59 -16.21 5.66
C GLN A 148 9.49 -16.87 4.28
N ALA A 149 8.50 -16.47 3.46
CA ALA A 149 8.32 -17.02 2.11
C ALA A 149 9.54 -16.75 1.22
N LEU A 150 10.14 -15.56 1.32
CA LEU A 150 11.35 -15.22 0.58
C LEU A 150 12.55 -16.03 1.09
N GLY A 151 12.75 -16.15 2.41
CA GLY A 151 13.83 -16.93 3.01
C GLY A 151 13.84 -18.37 2.52
N GLU A 152 12.69 -19.03 2.52
CA GLU A 152 12.56 -20.40 1.99
C GLU A 152 12.82 -20.50 0.48
N LEU A 153 12.47 -19.48 -0.32
CA LEU A 153 12.78 -19.49 -1.74
C LEU A 153 14.30 -19.45 -1.97
N LEU A 154 15.02 -18.64 -1.20
CA LEU A 154 16.47 -18.47 -1.32
C LEU A 154 17.26 -19.77 -1.01
N GLU A 155 16.66 -20.70 -0.25
CA GLU A 155 17.24 -22.02 0.03
C GLU A 155 17.01 -23.02 -1.10
N SER A 156 16.24 -22.67 -2.15
CA SER A 156 15.89 -23.54 -3.24
C SER A 156 16.81 -23.36 -4.46
N ILE A 157 16.84 -24.36 -5.36
CA ILE A 157 17.55 -24.25 -6.64
C ILE A 157 16.77 -23.30 -7.56
N LEU A 158 17.39 -22.19 -7.97
CA LEU A 158 16.77 -21.14 -8.78
C LEU A 158 17.11 -21.24 -10.25
N VAL A 159 18.34 -21.68 -10.59
CA VAL A 159 18.83 -21.81 -11.97
C VAL A 159 17.93 -22.71 -12.82
N GLY A 160 17.59 -22.26 -14.01
CA GLY A 160 16.73 -22.96 -14.97
C GLY A 160 15.23 -22.81 -14.72
N ARG A 161 14.82 -22.26 -13.59
CA ARG A 161 13.41 -21.97 -13.30
C ARG A 161 12.98 -20.68 -13.98
N THR A 162 11.72 -20.56 -14.36
CA THR A 162 11.20 -19.34 -14.97
C THR A 162 10.80 -18.31 -13.90
N GLU A 163 10.88 -17.03 -14.23
CA GLU A 163 10.42 -15.94 -13.37
C GLU A 163 8.98 -16.17 -12.88
N ARG A 164 8.07 -16.56 -13.78
CA ARG A 164 6.67 -16.88 -13.46
C ARG A 164 6.55 -18.00 -12.44
N HIS A 165 7.35 -19.07 -12.59
CA HIS A 165 7.31 -20.20 -11.67
C HIS A 165 7.74 -19.78 -10.26
N LEU A 166 8.80 -18.96 -10.15
CA LEU A 166 9.28 -18.42 -8.87
C LEU A 166 8.24 -17.48 -8.22
N ALA A 167 7.60 -16.64 -9.02
CA ALA A 167 6.55 -15.76 -8.52
C ALA A 167 5.35 -16.53 -7.95
N MET A 168 4.86 -17.54 -8.69
CA MET A 168 3.77 -18.39 -8.22
C MET A 168 4.12 -19.19 -6.97
N GLU A 169 5.36 -19.67 -6.87
CA GLU A 169 5.83 -20.38 -5.69
C GLU A 169 5.87 -19.49 -4.46
N LEU A 170 6.34 -18.24 -4.59
CA LEU A 170 6.32 -17.26 -3.50
C LEU A 170 4.89 -16.96 -3.03
N GLU A 171 3.96 -16.77 -3.96
CA GLU A 171 2.56 -16.52 -3.60
C GLU A 171 1.96 -17.71 -2.84
N ARG A 172 2.25 -18.95 -3.27
CA ARG A 172 1.81 -20.16 -2.57
C ARG A 172 2.42 -20.23 -1.15
N ARG A 173 3.73 -19.97 -1.01
CA ARG A 173 4.39 -19.98 0.31
C ARG A 173 3.79 -18.92 1.25
N MET A 174 3.51 -17.72 0.76
CA MET A 174 2.84 -16.69 1.57
C MET A 174 1.47 -17.17 2.09
N ILE A 175 0.68 -17.85 1.26
CA ILE A 175 -0.59 -18.46 1.69
C ILE A 175 -0.36 -19.57 2.73
N ASP A 176 0.64 -20.44 2.50
CA ASP A 176 1.00 -21.53 3.43
C ASP A 176 1.42 -20.96 4.81
N HIS A 177 2.02 -19.75 4.86
CA HIS A 177 2.35 -19.02 6.09
C HIS A 177 1.19 -18.19 6.67
N GLY A 178 0.01 -18.24 6.09
CA GLY A 178 -1.21 -17.64 6.64
C GLY A 178 -1.58 -16.27 6.10
N ALA A 179 -1.03 -15.86 4.94
CA ALA A 179 -1.55 -14.68 4.23
C ALA A 179 -2.96 -14.94 3.69
N ASP A 180 -3.80 -13.92 3.70
CA ASP A 180 -5.10 -13.93 3.02
C ASP A 180 -4.91 -13.99 1.49
N SER A 181 -3.89 -13.30 0.99
CA SER A 181 -3.49 -13.21 -0.42
C SER A 181 -2.10 -12.58 -0.55
N ALA A 182 -1.55 -12.57 -1.76
CA ALA A 182 -0.48 -11.63 -2.09
C ALA A 182 -0.98 -10.17 -1.98
N ALA A 183 -0.10 -9.25 -1.59
CA ALA A 183 -0.41 -7.82 -1.51
C ALA A 183 -0.62 -7.20 -2.91
N PHE A 184 0.11 -7.70 -3.88
CA PHE A 184 0.05 -7.43 -5.32
C PHE A 184 0.62 -8.64 -6.06
N PRO A 185 0.44 -8.77 -7.41
CA PRO A 185 1.06 -9.84 -8.17
C PRO A 185 2.59 -9.85 -7.99
N THR A 186 3.13 -10.92 -7.43
CA THR A 186 4.57 -11.06 -7.15
C THR A 186 5.38 -10.89 -8.44
N ARG A 187 6.44 -10.10 -8.40
CA ARG A 187 7.29 -9.79 -9.55
C ARG A 187 8.68 -10.37 -9.34
N VAL A 188 9.09 -11.20 -10.28
CA VAL A 188 10.44 -11.75 -10.35
C VAL A 188 11.03 -11.35 -11.69
N GLY A 189 12.16 -10.67 -11.68
CA GLY A 189 12.89 -10.26 -12.86
C GLY A 189 14.31 -10.78 -12.80
N ALA A 190 14.75 -11.52 -13.82
CA ALA A 190 16.07 -12.10 -13.91
C ALA A 190 16.89 -11.44 -15.03
N GLY A 191 18.21 -11.33 -14.86
CA GLY A 191 19.13 -10.75 -15.83
C GLY A 191 18.74 -9.33 -16.24
N ASP A 192 18.48 -9.10 -17.53
CA ASP A 192 18.10 -7.79 -18.08
C ASP A 192 16.69 -7.32 -17.68
N HIS A 193 15.86 -8.21 -17.11
CA HIS A 193 14.59 -7.85 -16.51
C HIS A 193 14.72 -7.38 -15.05
N SER A 194 15.84 -7.64 -14.40
CA SER A 194 16.07 -7.25 -13.00
C SER A 194 16.09 -5.72 -12.81
N GLY A 195 15.75 -5.26 -11.63
CA GLY A 195 15.74 -3.83 -11.28
C GLY A 195 14.60 -3.01 -11.89
N ARG A 196 13.83 -3.54 -12.87
CA ARG A 196 12.73 -2.85 -13.51
C ARG A 196 11.48 -2.88 -12.63
N ALA A 197 10.92 -1.70 -12.35
CA ALA A 197 9.72 -1.56 -11.53
C ALA A 197 8.45 -2.03 -12.24
N ASP A 198 8.40 -1.90 -13.58
CA ASP A 198 7.26 -2.20 -14.44
C ASP A 198 7.25 -3.64 -14.99
N HIS A 199 8.27 -4.45 -14.66
CA HIS A 199 8.39 -5.81 -15.18
C HIS A 199 7.31 -6.74 -14.60
N SER A 200 6.73 -7.57 -15.46
CA SER A 200 5.86 -8.70 -15.07
C SER A 200 6.58 -10.01 -15.32
N SER A 201 6.53 -10.92 -14.33
CA SER A 201 7.22 -12.21 -14.39
C SER A 201 6.81 -13.04 -15.60
N GLY A 202 7.79 -13.38 -16.44
CA GLY A 202 7.62 -14.08 -17.71
C GLY A 202 8.15 -15.50 -17.71
N ASP A 203 8.37 -16.01 -18.93
CA ASP A 203 8.91 -17.35 -19.16
C ASP A 203 10.44 -17.36 -19.30
N ARG A 204 11.12 -16.20 -19.09
CA ARG A 204 12.57 -16.15 -19.02
C ARG A 204 13.06 -17.08 -17.90
N ARG A 205 14.08 -17.86 -18.21
CA ARG A 205 14.74 -18.74 -17.23
C ARG A 205 15.87 -17.98 -16.54
N VAL A 206 15.99 -18.23 -15.26
CA VAL A 206 17.11 -17.73 -14.45
C VAL A 206 18.38 -18.47 -14.86
N GLU A 207 19.44 -17.73 -15.10
CA GLU A 207 20.75 -18.25 -15.52
C GLU A 207 21.82 -17.89 -14.49
N ASP A 208 22.94 -18.65 -14.53
CA ASP A 208 24.09 -18.37 -13.68
C ASP A 208 24.65 -16.96 -13.94
N GLY A 209 24.89 -16.22 -12.88
CA GLY A 209 25.38 -14.83 -12.95
C GLY A 209 24.29 -13.78 -13.13
N ASP A 210 23.01 -14.17 -13.29
CA ASP A 210 21.93 -13.21 -13.36
C ASP A 210 21.77 -12.43 -12.03
N PHE A 211 21.47 -11.14 -12.14
CA PHE A 211 20.70 -10.51 -11.09
C PHE A 211 19.29 -11.10 -11.05
N LEU A 212 18.79 -11.39 -9.87
CA LEU A 212 17.42 -11.78 -9.60
C LEU A 212 16.78 -10.76 -8.66
N THR A 213 15.88 -9.95 -9.19
CA THR A 213 15.06 -9.02 -8.37
C THR A 213 13.72 -9.66 -8.07
N VAL A 214 13.37 -9.71 -6.79
CA VAL A 214 12.10 -10.26 -6.29
C VAL A 214 11.37 -9.14 -5.54
N ALA A 215 10.19 -8.75 -6.03
CA ALA A 215 9.27 -7.86 -5.34
C ALA A 215 8.03 -8.67 -4.94
N LEU A 216 7.81 -8.77 -3.64
CA LEU A 216 6.72 -9.56 -3.06
C LEU A 216 6.07 -8.79 -1.91
N GLY A 217 4.89 -9.22 -1.53
CA GLY A 217 4.21 -8.71 -0.35
C GLY A 217 3.04 -9.60 0.04
N ALA A 218 2.77 -9.69 1.33
CA ALA A 218 1.64 -10.44 1.87
C ALA A 218 0.52 -9.51 2.33
N CYS A 219 -0.69 -10.02 2.27
CA CYS A 219 -1.88 -9.42 2.87
C CYS A 219 -2.30 -10.28 4.06
N TYR A 220 -2.41 -9.67 5.23
CA TYR A 220 -2.89 -10.32 6.43
C TYR A 220 -3.99 -9.49 7.09
N ARG A 221 -5.17 -10.06 7.24
CA ARG A 221 -6.38 -9.36 7.72
C ARG A 221 -6.65 -8.06 6.94
N GLY A 222 -6.36 -8.08 5.61
CA GLY A 222 -6.50 -6.96 4.70
C GLY A 222 -5.35 -5.96 4.71
N TYR A 223 -4.47 -5.96 5.71
CA TYR A 223 -3.28 -5.10 5.76
C TYR A 223 -2.14 -5.70 4.95
N ARG A 224 -1.40 -4.84 4.25
CA ARG A 224 -0.41 -5.23 3.25
C ARG A 224 0.98 -4.73 3.63
N ALA A 225 1.97 -5.61 3.57
CA ALA A 225 3.37 -5.24 3.68
C ALA A 225 4.17 -5.85 2.53
N SER A 226 5.20 -5.16 2.06
CA SER A 226 5.98 -5.58 0.90
C SER A 226 7.47 -5.36 1.10
N ALA A 227 8.25 -6.12 0.35
CA ALA A 227 9.68 -5.97 0.23
C ALA A 227 10.14 -6.20 -1.21
N THR A 228 11.25 -5.56 -1.59
CA THR A 228 11.97 -5.90 -2.81
C THR A 228 13.43 -6.17 -2.48
N ARG A 229 13.98 -7.24 -3.04
CA ARG A 229 15.37 -7.67 -2.88
C ARG A 229 15.98 -8.04 -4.21
N THR A 230 17.28 -7.84 -4.33
CA THR A 230 18.06 -8.28 -5.51
C THR A 230 19.23 -9.13 -5.06
N PHE A 231 19.41 -10.25 -5.73
CA PHE A 231 20.45 -11.26 -5.49
C PHE A 231 21.23 -11.54 -6.77
N VAL A 232 22.34 -12.28 -6.68
CA VAL A 232 23.02 -12.87 -7.84
C VAL A 232 22.84 -14.38 -7.77
N VAL A 233 22.59 -15.04 -8.89
CA VAL A 233 22.31 -16.49 -8.93
C VAL A 233 23.50 -17.28 -9.45
N GLY A 234 23.80 -18.40 -8.80
CA GLY A 234 24.78 -19.40 -9.23
C GLY A 234 26.25 -19.01 -9.06
N LEU A 235 26.62 -17.80 -9.45
CA LEU A 235 28.02 -17.32 -9.43
C LEU A 235 28.25 -16.23 -8.41
N SER A 236 29.51 -16.02 -8.01
CA SER A 236 29.87 -14.83 -7.25
C SER A 236 29.57 -13.57 -8.04
N PRO A 237 29.07 -12.50 -7.37
CA PRO A 237 28.78 -11.24 -8.05
C PRO A 237 30.00 -10.67 -8.77
N ALA A 238 29.81 -10.20 -9.99
CA ALA A 238 30.83 -9.43 -10.70
C ALA A 238 31.04 -8.06 -10.03
N ASP A 239 32.22 -7.44 -10.26
CA ASP A 239 32.55 -6.14 -9.64
C ASP A 239 31.51 -5.07 -9.91
N TRP A 240 30.97 -4.98 -11.13
CA TRP A 240 29.94 -4.01 -11.48
C TRP A 240 28.62 -4.28 -10.78
N GLN A 241 28.27 -5.55 -10.52
CA GLN A 241 27.06 -5.95 -9.79
C GLN A 241 27.19 -5.55 -8.31
N SER A 242 28.33 -5.84 -7.71
CA SER A 242 28.65 -5.48 -6.34
C SER A 242 28.63 -3.97 -6.14
N GLU A 243 29.21 -3.22 -7.09
CA GLU A 243 29.24 -1.76 -7.03
C GLU A 243 27.86 -1.14 -7.19
N LEU A 244 27.05 -1.59 -8.17
CA LEU A 244 25.68 -1.11 -8.37
C LEU A 244 24.81 -1.39 -7.14
N HIS A 245 24.91 -2.61 -6.59
CA HIS A 245 24.15 -2.98 -5.39
C HIS A 245 24.55 -2.09 -4.20
N ARG A 246 25.84 -1.84 -3.98
CA ARG A 246 26.35 -0.98 -2.91
C ARG A 246 25.78 0.45 -3.02
N GLN A 247 25.70 0.99 -4.24
CA GLN A 247 25.15 2.33 -4.50
C GLN A 247 23.65 2.40 -4.18
N VAL A 248 22.86 1.45 -4.66
CA VAL A 248 21.42 1.37 -4.40
C VAL A 248 21.14 1.13 -2.91
N PHE A 249 21.91 0.24 -2.28
CA PHE A 249 21.78 0.00 -0.83
C PHE A 249 22.06 1.26 -0.01
N ALA A 250 23.12 2.01 -0.36
CA ALA A 250 23.46 3.27 0.32
C ALA A 250 22.34 4.33 0.14
N ALA A 251 21.78 4.43 -1.07
CA ALA A 251 20.69 5.36 -1.35
C ALA A 251 19.40 5.00 -0.59
N GLN A 252 19.02 3.73 -0.60
CA GLN A 252 17.85 3.25 0.14
C GLN A 252 18.02 3.41 1.66
N ARG A 253 19.24 3.18 2.16
CA ARG A 253 19.57 3.44 3.56
C ARG A 253 19.42 4.91 3.91
N ALA A 254 19.96 5.83 3.08
CA ALA A 254 19.82 7.27 3.28
C ALA A 254 18.37 7.72 3.29
N ALA A 255 17.53 7.18 2.39
CA ALA A 255 16.09 7.45 2.37
C ALA A 255 15.39 7.03 3.67
N ARG A 256 15.70 5.82 4.18
CA ARG A 256 15.12 5.32 5.44
C ARG A 256 15.55 6.16 6.65
N GLU A 257 16.84 6.52 6.71
CA GLU A 257 17.40 7.32 7.81
C GLU A 257 16.86 8.77 7.81
N ALA A 258 16.37 9.26 6.67
CA ALA A 258 15.74 10.58 6.56
C ALA A 258 14.28 10.60 7.05
N LEU A 259 13.66 9.45 7.29
CA LEU A 259 12.29 9.40 7.81
C LEU A 259 12.28 9.77 9.28
N ALA A 260 11.60 10.85 9.61
CA ALA A 260 11.44 11.31 10.98
C ALA A 260 10.03 11.88 11.21
N VAL A 261 9.53 11.79 12.43
CA VAL A 261 8.30 12.49 12.82
C VAL A 261 8.49 13.99 12.65
N GLY A 262 7.60 14.64 11.93
CA GLY A 262 7.67 16.07 11.57
C GLY A 262 8.53 16.37 10.35
N GLY A 263 9.24 15.39 9.78
CA GLY A 263 9.98 15.52 8.52
C GLY A 263 9.05 15.65 7.30
N GLY A 264 9.52 16.31 6.25
CA GLY A 264 8.79 16.48 4.99
C GLY A 264 8.65 15.19 4.20
N TYR A 265 7.58 15.07 3.42
CA TYR A 265 7.35 13.90 2.55
C TYR A 265 8.41 13.75 1.45
N ASP A 266 9.12 14.82 1.12
CA ASP A 266 10.18 14.87 0.11
C ASP A 266 11.59 14.57 0.66
N GLU A 267 11.79 14.52 1.97
CA GLU A 267 13.12 14.38 2.58
C GLU A 267 13.76 13.03 2.27
N ALA A 268 12.99 11.94 2.30
CA ALA A 268 13.46 10.61 1.97
C ALA A 268 13.92 10.50 0.50
N ASP A 269 13.13 11.06 -0.42
CA ASP A 269 13.48 11.10 -1.83
C ASP A 269 14.76 11.92 -2.07
N ARG A 270 14.84 13.13 -1.53
CA ARG A 270 16.05 13.96 -1.64
C ARG A 270 17.29 13.29 -1.06
N ALA A 271 17.15 12.52 0.01
CA ALA A 271 18.27 11.80 0.61
C ALA A 271 18.78 10.69 -0.32
N ALA A 272 17.90 9.91 -0.92
CA ALA A 272 18.25 8.89 -1.91
C ALA A 272 18.90 9.50 -3.15
N GLN A 273 18.30 10.55 -3.71
CA GLN A 273 18.80 11.22 -4.91
C GLN A 273 20.22 11.74 -4.75
N ARG A 274 20.53 12.41 -3.63
CA ARG A 274 21.90 12.89 -3.36
C ARG A 274 22.94 11.78 -3.40
N VAL A 275 22.61 10.58 -2.90
CA VAL A 275 23.52 9.44 -2.91
C VAL A 275 23.69 8.90 -4.32
N LEU A 276 22.61 8.77 -5.08
CA LEU A 276 22.64 8.28 -6.47
C LEU A 276 23.40 9.26 -7.39
N GLU A 277 23.18 10.55 -7.25
CA GLU A 277 23.90 11.60 -8.00
C GLU A 277 25.39 11.55 -7.73
N ALA A 278 25.79 11.44 -6.45
CA ALA A 278 27.19 11.30 -6.07
C ALA A 278 27.85 10.03 -6.62
N ALA A 279 27.05 8.98 -6.86
CA ALA A 279 27.50 7.73 -7.47
C ALA A 279 27.44 7.74 -9.02
N GLY A 280 27.05 8.85 -9.65
CA GLY A 280 26.92 8.97 -11.10
C GLY A 280 25.66 8.30 -11.68
N GLN A 281 24.66 8.00 -10.85
CA GLN A 281 23.40 7.37 -11.23
C GLN A 281 22.22 8.36 -11.32
N GLY A 282 22.51 9.68 -11.43
CA GLY A 282 21.46 10.73 -11.40
C GLY A 282 20.47 10.71 -12.55
N ALA A 283 20.91 10.31 -13.76
CA ALA A 283 20.03 10.32 -14.94
C ALA A 283 18.81 9.38 -14.82
N PRO A 284 18.91 8.15 -14.30
CA PRO A 284 17.75 7.33 -14.01
C PRO A 284 16.83 7.91 -12.93
N ALA A 285 17.39 8.61 -11.95
CA ALA A 285 16.66 9.28 -10.89
C ALA A 285 15.85 10.47 -11.39
N GLU A 286 16.40 11.28 -12.30
CA GLU A 286 15.69 12.38 -12.98
C GLU A 286 14.48 11.85 -13.77
N ALA A 287 14.61 10.69 -14.43
CA ALA A 287 13.52 10.08 -15.16
C ALA A 287 12.37 9.62 -14.23
N ALA A 288 12.70 9.06 -13.08
CA ALA A 288 11.72 8.68 -12.05
C ALA A 288 11.04 9.91 -11.42
N ALA A 289 11.81 10.96 -11.12
CA ALA A 289 11.28 12.22 -10.63
C ALA A 289 10.40 12.94 -11.66
N ALA A 290 10.76 12.88 -12.95
CA ALA A 290 9.95 13.43 -14.03
C ALA A 290 8.63 12.65 -14.25
N ALA A 291 8.60 11.36 -13.90
CA ALA A 291 7.37 10.56 -13.89
C ALA A 291 6.49 10.83 -12.66
N GLY A 292 6.96 11.64 -11.69
CA GLY A 292 6.25 11.90 -10.44
C GLY A 292 6.32 10.75 -9.44
N GLU A 293 7.14 9.73 -9.72
CA GLU A 293 7.35 8.58 -8.84
C GLU A 293 8.44 8.92 -7.81
N GLY A 294 8.05 9.07 -6.54
CA GLY A 294 8.97 9.20 -5.41
C GLY A 294 9.53 7.85 -4.95
N VAL A 295 10.35 7.89 -3.89
CA VAL A 295 10.96 6.68 -3.30
C VAL A 295 9.97 5.78 -2.56
N GLY A 296 8.72 6.19 -2.38
CA GLY A 296 7.76 5.36 -1.65
C GLY A 296 6.41 6.01 -1.44
N ALA A 297 5.57 5.30 -0.70
CA ALA A 297 4.24 5.76 -0.34
C ALA A 297 3.75 5.09 0.95
N GLY A 298 2.66 5.59 1.50
CA GLY A 298 1.95 4.97 2.60
C GLY A 298 1.48 3.55 2.26
N VAL A 299 1.33 2.73 3.28
CA VAL A 299 0.84 1.37 3.17
C VAL A 299 -0.10 1.04 4.31
N GLY A 300 -1.07 0.21 4.07
CA GLY A 300 -2.08 -0.19 5.04
C GLY A 300 -3.01 -1.24 4.45
N LEU A 301 -4.28 -0.89 4.29
CA LEU A 301 -5.24 -1.72 3.56
C LEU A 301 -4.97 -1.77 2.06
N GLU A 302 -4.21 -0.83 1.53
CA GLU A 302 -3.78 -0.76 0.14
C GLU A 302 -2.27 -0.49 0.07
N ILE A 303 -1.65 -0.84 -1.03
CA ILE A 303 -0.30 -0.40 -1.39
C ILE A 303 -0.43 0.94 -2.10
N GLY A 304 0.45 1.91 -1.76
CA GLY A 304 0.40 3.25 -2.36
C GLY A 304 -0.69 4.14 -1.77
N GLU A 305 -0.98 3.99 -0.47
CA GLU A 305 -1.81 4.93 0.28
C GLU A 305 -1.08 6.27 0.48
N GLU A 306 -1.81 7.29 0.90
CA GLU A 306 -1.18 8.51 1.42
C GLU A 306 -0.40 8.24 2.73
N PRO A 307 0.73 8.93 2.95
CA PRO A 307 1.33 9.95 2.07
C PRO A 307 2.19 9.34 0.95
N HIS A 308 2.35 10.03 -0.15
CA HIS A 308 3.37 9.72 -1.13
C HIS A 308 4.69 10.40 -0.72
N LEU A 309 5.82 9.68 -0.91
CA LEU A 309 7.16 10.17 -0.57
C LEU A 309 7.91 10.55 -1.86
N GLY A 310 7.78 11.78 -2.27
CA GLY A 310 8.31 12.24 -3.55
C GLY A 310 8.66 13.72 -3.57
N PRO A 311 9.34 14.19 -4.61
CA PRO A 311 9.94 15.53 -4.67
C PRO A 311 8.91 16.66 -4.71
N LEU A 312 7.67 16.38 -5.11
CA LEU A 312 6.59 17.38 -5.23
C LEU A 312 5.55 17.25 -4.13
N GLU A 313 5.71 16.30 -3.22
CA GLU A 313 4.73 16.03 -2.18
C GLU A 313 4.88 17.01 -1.01
N LEU A 314 3.74 17.55 -0.59
CA LEU A 314 3.68 18.55 0.49
C LEU A 314 3.04 17.92 1.73
N GLY A 315 3.70 18.06 2.86
CA GLY A 315 3.22 17.58 4.14
C GLY A 315 4.34 17.15 5.06
N LYS A 316 3.95 16.61 6.22
CA LYS A 316 4.88 16.15 7.24
C LYS A 316 4.46 14.78 7.74
N LEU A 317 5.43 13.94 7.99
CA LEU A 317 5.23 12.61 8.57
C LEU A 317 4.81 12.70 10.04
N ASP A 318 3.78 11.98 10.39
CA ASP A 318 3.36 11.79 11.77
C ASP A 318 3.93 10.48 12.35
N ASN A 319 3.88 10.35 13.67
CA ASN A 319 4.13 9.07 14.33
C ASN A 319 3.11 8.01 13.90
N ARG A 320 3.54 6.77 13.75
CA ARG A 320 2.72 5.61 13.35
C ARG A 320 2.19 5.69 11.91
N VAL A 321 2.93 6.32 11.03
CA VAL A 321 2.67 6.29 9.58
C VAL A 321 3.51 5.17 8.97
N PRO A 322 2.90 4.04 8.52
CA PRO A 322 3.63 3.03 7.77
C PRO A 322 3.84 3.48 6.33
N VAL A 323 5.05 3.26 5.85
CA VAL A 323 5.44 3.59 4.47
C VAL A 323 6.28 2.47 3.86
N THR A 324 6.25 2.33 2.55
CA THR A 324 7.28 1.63 1.79
C THR A 324 8.34 2.62 1.36
N VAL A 325 9.61 2.20 1.38
CA VAL A 325 10.73 2.99 0.85
C VAL A 325 11.59 2.11 -0.04
N GLY A 326 11.57 2.41 -1.33
CA GLY A 326 12.24 1.64 -2.36
C GLY A 326 13.11 2.51 -3.26
N VAL A 327 14.31 2.04 -3.54
CA VAL A 327 15.26 2.65 -4.49
C VAL A 327 15.70 1.60 -5.49
N GLY A 328 15.78 1.96 -6.76
CA GLY A 328 16.24 1.07 -7.79
C GLY A 328 17.00 1.80 -8.90
N VAL A 329 17.98 1.09 -9.50
CA VAL A 329 18.72 1.52 -10.69
C VAL A 329 18.73 0.36 -11.67
N CYS A 330 18.30 0.62 -12.91
CA CYS A 330 18.29 -0.35 -14.00
C CYS A 330 19.22 0.13 -15.11
N ILE A 331 20.14 -0.74 -15.54
CA ILE A 331 21.05 -0.50 -16.67
C ILE A 331 20.47 -1.20 -17.90
N PRO A 332 20.09 -0.47 -18.95
CA PRO A 332 19.50 -1.06 -20.15
C PRO A 332 20.34 -2.21 -20.73
N GLY A 333 19.71 -3.39 -20.94
CA GLY A 333 20.35 -4.58 -21.49
C GLY A 333 21.29 -5.33 -20.52
N ARG A 334 21.41 -4.90 -19.27
CA ARG A 334 22.26 -5.56 -18.26
C ARG A 334 21.49 -5.94 -16.99
N GLY A 335 20.32 -5.36 -16.78
CA GLY A 335 19.56 -5.51 -15.56
C GLY A 335 19.90 -4.47 -14.51
N GLY A 336 19.42 -4.66 -13.29
CA GLY A 336 19.56 -3.67 -12.24
C GLY A 336 19.29 -4.20 -10.85
N VAL A 337 19.36 -3.30 -9.91
CA VAL A 337 19.12 -3.55 -8.48
C VAL A 337 17.92 -2.73 -8.02
N ARG A 338 17.04 -3.34 -7.23
CA ARG A 338 16.00 -2.65 -6.49
C ARG A 338 15.93 -3.20 -5.07
N ILE A 339 15.87 -2.31 -4.09
CA ILE A 339 15.72 -2.63 -2.67
C ILE A 339 14.59 -1.79 -2.10
N GLU A 340 13.61 -2.45 -1.46
CA GLU A 340 12.46 -1.80 -0.85
C GLU A 340 12.14 -2.46 0.49
N ASP A 341 11.76 -1.65 1.46
CA ASP A 341 11.27 -2.07 2.78
C ASP A 341 9.93 -1.45 3.09
N THR A 342 9.13 -2.16 3.89
CA THR A 342 8.03 -1.59 4.66
C THR A 342 8.51 -1.25 6.06
N LEU A 343 8.18 -0.05 6.54
CA LEU A 343 8.56 0.43 7.87
C LEU A 343 7.49 1.37 8.44
N VAL A 344 7.53 1.59 9.74
CA VAL A 344 6.65 2.53 10.45
C VAL A 344 7.48 3.70 10.95
N VAL A 345 7.07 4.93 10.64
CA VAL A 345 7.69 6.14 11.19
C VAL A 345 7.45 6.19 12.69
N ARG A 346 8.53 6.26 13.47
CA ARG A 346 8.53 6.36 14.92
C ARG A 346 9.41 7.53 15.36
N PRO A 347 9.17 8.10 16.56
CA PRO A 347 10.06 9.12 17.12
C PRO A 347 11.47 8.57 17.34
N SER A 348 12.48 9.44 17.26
CA SER A 348 13.89 9.06 17.49
C SER A 348 14.14 8.53 18.91
N GLU A 349 13.38 9.00 19.88
CA GLU A 349 13.40 8.53 21.28
C GLU A 349 12.94 7.08 21.44
N ASP A 350 12.10 6.58 20.51
CA ASP A 350 11.65 5.19 20.43
C ASP A 350 12.57 4.32 19.54
N GLY A 351 13.74 4.83 19.12
CA GLY A 351 14.66 4.13 18.24
C GLY A 351 14.56 4.49 16.76
N GLY A 352 13.67 5.42 16.39
CA GLY A 352 13.44 5.85 15.01
C GLY A 352 12.58 4.84 14.21
N PRO A 353 12.62 4.90 12.88
CA PRO A 353 11.74 4.09 12.03
C PRO A 353 11.84 2.58 12.29
N GLU A 354 10.70 1.96 12.56
CA GLU A 354 10.56 0.52 12.84
C GLU A 354 10.47 -0.25 11.51
N LEU A 355 11.43 -1.14 11.23
CA LEU A 355 11.38 -2.01 10.06
C LEU A 355 10.37 -3.15 10.28
N LEU A 356 9.48 -3.36 9.31
CA LEU A 356 8.54 -4.48 9.29
C LEU A 356 8.98 -5.61 8.35
N THR A 357 9.93 -5.35 7.43
CA THR A 357 10.53 -6.33 6.52
C THR A 357 12.02 -6.39 6.78
N ILE A 358 12.50 -7.54 7.24
CA ILE A 358 13.85 -7.72 7.79
C ILE A 358 14.76 -8.67 6.98
N THR A 359 14.23 -9.31 5.92
CA THR A 359 15.08 -10.12 5.01
C THR A 359 16.33 -9.34 4.62
N THR A 360 17.48 -10.03 4.60
CA THR A 360 18.77 -9.41 4.30
C THR A 360 18.75 -8.58 3.03
N LYS A 361 19.45 -7.47 3.08
CA LYS A 361 19.68 -6.57 1.94
C LYS A 361 21.09 -6.72 1.37
N GLU A 362 21.87 -7.64 1.90
CA GLU A 362 23.19 -7.96 1.35
C GLU A 362 23.04 -8.64 -0.01
N LEU A 363 24.01 -8.41 -0.89
CA LEU A 363 24.05 -9.07 -2.18
C LEU A 363 24.50 -10.52 -1.99
N LEU A 364 23.55 -11.41 -1.79
CA LEU A 364 23.84 -12.85 -1.71
C LEU A 364 24.08 -13.42 -3.09
N ALA A 365 25.01 -14.37 -3.16
CA ALA A 365 25.15 -15.34 -4.26
C ALA A 365 24.35 -16.59 -3.87
N LEU A 366 23.34 -16.94 -4.64
CA LEU A 366 22.36 -18.01 -4.38
C LEU A 366 22.66 -19.24 -5.22
#